data_35c7eaa1a126fe68b79ef87a11fb324c
#
_entry.id   35c7eaa1a126fe68b79ef87a11fb324c
#
_cell.length_a   1.000
_cell.length_b   1.000
_cell.length_c   1.000
_cell.angle_alpha   90.00
_cell.angle_beta   90.00
_cell.angle_gamma   90.00
#
_symmetry.space_group_name_H-M   'P 1'
#
loop_
_entity.id
_entity.type
_entity.pdbx_description
1 polymer ?
#
loop_
_entity_poly.entity_id
_entity_poly.type
_entity_poly.pdbx_seq_one_letter_code
_entity_poly.pdbx_strand_id
1 'polypeptide(L)'
;MKVISFLEADSLKTFFKKFNKVIVALSGGADSAAVLQLSSQFITPENILAVTCVNPHVFGYEIENARKIADSLNINWKPFTVQYSADFLKNDDLRCYYCKHEILKSIENIRKTEGFDAIFDGTNIDDLNDYRPGMKAIKEFNVISPLKELGISKKDSLHIAKSSFKTIYFNVESCAATRIVNKMITFEDMLKVEKIEDILRYRYPGIRVRVSENISVEFKNKVSLKKSDLEFLSKIIKLHYADKQIKINY
;
A
#
# COMPACT_ATOMS: atom_id res chain seq x y z
N MET A 1 -12.00 -21.76 6.12
CA MET A 1 -13.18 -21.69 7.00
C MET A 1 -12.88 -21.63 8.51
N LYS A 2 -11.63 -21.71 8.98
CA LYS A 2 -11.27 -21.66 10.44
C LYS A 2 -10.75 -20.30 10.95
N VAL A 3 -10.66 -19.28 10.11
CA VAL A 3 -10.08 -17.96 10.47
C VAL A 3 -11.11 -17.03 11.12
N ILE A 4 -12.38 -17.25 10.85
CA ILE A 4 -13.48 -16.39 11.33
C ILE A 4 -13.93 -16.75 12.77
N SER A 5 -13.38 -17.80 13.36
CA SER A 5 -13.76 -18.21 14.73
C SER A 5 -13.28 -17.28 15.86
N PHE A 6 -12.42 -16.29 15.54
CA PHE A 6 -11.98 -15.26 16.50
C PHE A 6 -12.83 -13.98 16.45
N LEU A 7 -13.55 -13.76 15.34
CA LEU A 7 -14.51 -12.67 15.22
C LEU A 7 -15.88 -13.29 15.30
N GLU A 8 -16.69 -12.85 16.25
CA GLU A 8 -18.09 -13.27 16.29
C GLU A 8 -18.72 -12.97 14.94
N ALA A 9 -19.17 -14.01 14.22
CA ALA A 9 -19.74 -13.89 12.88
C ALA A 9 -20.89 -12.87 12.84
N ASP A 10 -21.61 -12.73 13.95
CA ASP A 10 -22.68 -11.76 14.12
C ASP A 10 -22.18 -10.31 14.15
N SER A 11 -21.00 -10.04 14.70
CA SER A 11 -20.41 -8.69 14.71
C SER A 11 -20.02 -8.24 13.31
N LEU A 12 -19.38 -9.11 12.52
CA LEU A 12 -19.08 -8.87 11.11
C LEU A 12 -20.35 -8.59 10.31
N LYS A 13 -21.32 -9.46 10.42
CA LYS A 13 -22.60 -9.33 9.72
C LYS A 13 -23.33 -8.05 10.10
N THR A 14 -23.38 -7.70 11.38
CA THR A 14 -24.01 -6.47 11.88
C THR A 14 -23.28 -5.23 11.37
N PHE A 15 -21.94 -5.28 11.28
CA PHE A 15 -21.15 -4.17 10.75
C PHE A 15 -21.43 -3.95 9.26
N PHE A 16 -21.24 -4.97 8.42
CA PHE A 16 -21.33 -4.81 6.96
C PHE A 16 -22.75 -4.60 6.45
N LYS A 17 -23.78 -5.10 7.14
CA LYS A 17 -25.19 -4.86 6.79
C LYS A 17 -25.63 -3.39 6.84
N LYS A 18 -24.83 -2.51 7.42
CA LYS A 18 -25.10 -1.06 7.41
C LYS A 18 -24.90 -0.42 6.05
N PHE A 19 -24.26 -1.12 5.11
CA PHE A 19 -23.83 -0.60 3.81
C PHE A 19 -24.39 -1.45 2.69
N ASN A 20 -24.97 -0.79 1.69
CA ASN A 20 -25.46 -1.47 0.48
C ASN A 20 -24.40 -1.48 -0.61
N LYS A 21 -23.67 -0.36 -0.80
CA LYS A 21 -22.73 -0.17 -1.90
C LYS A 21 -21.46 0.54 -1.41
N VAL A 22 -20.30 -0.09 -1.54
CA VAL A 22 -19.06 0.43 -0.95
C VAL A 22 -17.91 0.50 -1.93
N ILE A 23 -17.01 1.48 -1.72
CA ILE A 23 -15.70 1.52 -2.35
C ILE A 23 -14.67 0.99 -1.34
N VAL A 24 -13.78 0.12 -1.79
CA VAL A 24 -12.61 -0.31 -1.01
C VAL A 24 -11.35 0.29 -1.63
N ALA A 25 -10.64 1.12 -0.86
CA ALA A 25 -9.33 1.65 -1.24
C ALA A 25 -8.29 0.52 -1.16
N LEU A 26 -8.07 -0.17 -2.29
CA LEU A 26 -7.25 -1.38 -2.40
C LEU A 26 -5.82 -1.02 -2.82
N SER A 27 -4.87 -1.13 -1.88
CA SER A 27 -3.45 -0.82 -2.13
C SER A 27 -2.63 -2.01 -2.64
N GLY A 28 -3.20 -3.22 -2.66
CA GLY A 28 -2.47 -4.46 -2.92
C GLY A 28 -1.72 -5.04 -1.71
N GLY A 29 -1.75 -4.34 -0.57
CA GLY A 29 -1.24 -4.83 0.72
C GLY A 29 -2.26 -5.69 1.47
N ALA A 30 -1.79 -6.41 2.49
CA ALA A 30 -2.58 -7.40 3.23
C ALA A 30 -3.82 -6.80 3.92
N ASP A 31 -3.68 -5.61 4.52
CA ASP A 31 -4.78 -5.00 5.28
C ASP A 31 -5.95 -4.64 4.35
N SER A 32 -5.69 -3.97 3.24
CA SER A 32 -6.74 -3.64 2.26
C SER A 32 -7.33 -4.88 1.57
N ALA A 33 -6.51 -5.92 1.36
CA ALA A 33 -6.96 -7.21 0.85
C ALA A 33 -7.91 -7.91 1.84
N ALA A 34 -7.59 -7.87 3.13
CA ALA A 34 -8.46 -8.39 4.19
C ALA A 34 -9.81 -7.65 4.23
N VAL A 35 -9.80 -6.31 4.11
CA VAL A 35 -11.04 -5.52 4.01
C VAL A 35 -11.88 -5.96 2.82
N LEU A 36 -11.28 -6.09 1.63
CA LEU A 36 -12.01 -6.51 0.44
C LEU A 36 -12.59 -7.92 0.60
N GLN A 37 -11.81 -8.86 1.13
CA GLN A 37 -12.25 -10.23 1.43
C GLN A 37 -13.41 -10.26 2.42
N LEU A 38 -13.34 -9.50 3.50
CA LEU A 38 -14.42 -9.44 4.48
C LEU A 38 -15.68 -8.80 3.89
N SER A 39 -15.54 -7.71 3.13
CA SER A 39 -16.65 -7.04 2.46
C SER A 39 -17.38 -7.99 1.50
N SER A 40 -16.66 -8.80 0.72
CA SER A 40 -17.23 -9.74 -0.26
C SER A 40 -18.05 -10.87 0.35
N GLN A 41 -17.94 -11.11 1.65
CA GLN A 41 -18.75 -12.11 2.36
C GLN A 41 -20.17 -11.63 2.71
N PHE A 42 -20.38 -10.31 2.74
CA PHE A 42 -21.62 -9.70 3.22
C PHE A 42 -22.26 -8.74 2.22
N ILE A 43 -21.51 -8.26 1.26
CA ILE A 43 -21.94 -7.35 0.19
C ILE A 43 -21.68 -8.07 -1.14
N THR A 44 -22.63 -8.03 -2.04
CA THR A 44 -22.48 -8.69 -3.35
C THR A 44 -21.42 -8.01 -4.19
N PRO A 45 -20.67 -8.75 -5.05
CA PRO A 45 -19.56 -8.20 -5.84
C PRO A 45 -19.91 -6.96 -6.66
N GLU A 46 -21.13 -6.90 -7.21
CA GLU A 46 -21.63 -5.77 -8.03
C GLU A 46 -21.77 -4.49 -7.22
N ASN A 47 -21.89 -4.60 -5.91
CA ASN A 47 -22.02 -3.50 -4.96
C ASN A 47 -20.69 -3.12 -4.29
N ILE A 48 -19.59 -3.71 -4.72
CA ILE A 48 -18.25 -3.38 -4.27
C ILE A 48 -17.42 -2.87 -5.44
N LEU A 49 -16.77 -1.73 -5.27
CA LEU A 49 -15.77 -1.21 -6.20
C LEU A 49 -14.40 -1.17 -5.51
N ALA A 50 -13.44 -1.93 -6.02
CA ALA A 50 -12.05 -1.84 -5.57
C ALA A 50 -11.33 -0.74 -6.37
N VAL A 51 -10.75 0.26 -5.70
CA VAL A 51 -10.04 1.35 -6.36
C VAL A 51 -8.58 1.39 -5.94
N THR A 52 -7.68 1.58 -6.91
CA THR A 52 -6.23 1.59 -6.67
C THR A 52 -5.58 2.81 -7.30
N CYS A 53 -4.87 3.59 -6.50
CA CYS A 53 -4.02 4.66 -7.03
C CYS A 53 -2.79 4.04 -7.70
N VAL A 54 -2.54 4.38 -8.98
CA VAL A 54 -1.45 3.82 -9.79
C VAL A 54 -0.35 4.83 -10.10
N ASN A 55 -0.11 5.75 -9.20
CA ASN A 55 0.95 6.75 -9.32
C ASN A 55 2.35 6.14 -9.03
N PRO A 56 3.44 6.77 -9.49
CA PRO A 56 4.82 6.28 -9.33
C PRO A 56 5.32 6.05 -7.89
N HIS A 57 4.59 6.52 -6.88
CA HIS A 57 4.93 6.19 -5.49
C HIS A 57 4.48 4.78 -5.06
N VAL A 58 3.58 4.14 -5.81
CA VAL A 58 3.11 2.77 -5.60
C VAL A 58 3.92 1.83 -6.47
N PHE A 59 4.44 0.76 -5.90
CA PHE A 59 5.20 -0.22 -6.67
C PHE A 59 4.30 -1.03 -7.61
N GLY A 60 4.78 -1.36 -8.82
CA GLY A 60 4.02 -2.08 -9.83
C GLY A 60 3.52 -3.44 -9.36
N TYR A 61 4.29 -4.16 -8.53
CA TYR A 61 3.83 -5.43 -7.96
C TYR A 61 2.64 -5.26 -6.98
N GLU A 62 2.53 -4.12 -6.29
CA GLU A 62 1.37 -3.83 -5.42
C GLU A 62 0.12 -3.56 -6.26
N ILE A 63 0.28 -2.82 -7.37
CA ILE A 63 -0.79 -2.57 -8.33
C ILE A 63 -1.29 -3.90 -8.94
N GLU A 64 -0.37 -4.77 -9.34
CA GLU A 64 -0.71 -6.08 -9.90
C GLU A 64 -1.36 -6.99 -8.85
N ASN A 65 -0.90 -6.96 -7.59
CA ASN A 65 -1.57 -7.64 -6.49
C ASN A 65 -3.00 -7.15 -6.31
N ALA A 66 -3.22 -5.82 -6.30
CA ALA A 66 -4.55 -5.24 -6.14
C ALA A 66 -5.50 -5.74 -7.25
N ARG A 67 -5.05 -5.74 -8.51
CA ARG A 67 -5.82 -6.26 -9.63
C ARG A 67 -6.17 -7.74 -9.43
N LYS A 68 -5.18 -8.59 -9.14
CA LYS A 68 -5.39 -10.03 -8.92
C LYS A 68 -6.33 -10.34 -7.75
N ILE A 69 -6.25 -9.55 -6.66
CA ILE A 69 -7.14 -9.68 -5.51
C ILE A 69 -8.58 -9.40 -5.92
N ALA A 70 -8.83 -8.30 -6.61
CA ALA A 70 -10.17 -7.94 -7.07
C ALA A 70 -10.72 -8.97 -8.06
N ASP A 71 -9.93 -9.37 -9.05
CA ASP A 71 -10.28 -10.39 -10.06
C ASP A 71 -10.67 -11.73 -9.39
N SER A 72 -9.92 -12.17 -8.36
CA SER A 72 -10.19 -13.44 -7.66
C SER A 72 -11.52 -13.47 -6.89
N LEU A 73 -12.07 -12.30 -6.60
CA LEU A 73 -13.37 -12.12 -5.94
C LEU A 73 -14.48 -11.71 -6.90
N ASN A 74 -14.21 -11.63 -8.21
CA ASN A 74 -15.11 -11.10 -9.24
C ASN A 74 -15.62 -9.67 -8.91
N ILE A 75 -14.79 -8.85 -8.27
CA ILE A 75 -15.08 -7.46 -7.91
C ILE A 75 -14.51 -6.52 -8.96
N ASN A 76 -15.31 -5.54 -9.38
CA ASN A 76 -14.85 -4.52 -10.30
C ASN A 76 -13.65 -3.76 -9.73
N TRP A 77 -12.56 -3.69 -10.51
CA TRP A 77 -11.35 -2.96 -10.16
C TRP A 77 -11.16 -1.73 -11.05
N LYS A 78 -10.95 -0.57 -10.41
CA LYS A 78 -10.76 0.71 -11.10
C LYS A 78 -9.44 1.35 -10.68
N PRO A 79 -8.39 1.33 -11.55
CA PRO A 79 -7.19 2.10 -11.34
C PRO A 79 -7.47 3.59 -11.59
N PHE A 80 -6.80 4.45 -10.83
CA PHE A 80 -6.85 5.90 -11.03
C PHE A 80 -5.51 6.55 -10.68
N THR A 81 -5.31 7.76 -11.18
CA THR A 81 -4.15 8.59 -10.86
C THR A 81 -4.57 9.87 -10.18
N VAL A 82 -3.67 10.44 -9.40
CA VAL A 82 -3.83 11.76 -8.79
C VAL A 82 -2.69 12.69 -9.22
N GLN A 83 -2.97 13.98 -9.23
CA GLN A 83 -1.92 14.97 -9.37
C GLN A 83 -1.30 15.22 -7.99
N TYR A 84 0.02 15.08 -7.89
CA TYR A 84 0.70 15.39 -6.64
C TYR A 84 0.69 16.89 -6.36
N SER A 85 0.38 17.26 -5.12
CA SER A 85 0.52 18.63 -4.66
C SER A 85 1.99 19.02 -4.51
N ALA A 86 2.27 20.33 -4.60
CA ALA A 86 3.60 20.86 -4.30
C ALA A 86 4.05 20.49 -2.88
N ASP A 87 3.12 20.42 -1.94
CA ASP A 87 3.41 20.06 -0.55
C ASP A 87 3.85 18.60 -0.40
N PHE A 88 3.25 17.67 -1.14
CA PHE A 88 3.75 16.29 -1.21
C PHE A 88 5.19 16.23 -1.73
N LEU A 89 5.51 17.00 -2.78
CA LEU A 89 6.82 17.00 -3.42
C LEU A 89 7.92 17.61 -2.54
N LYS A 90 7.59 18.47 -1.59
CA LYS A 90 8.54 19.01 -0.60
C LYS A 90 9.17 17.93 0.28
N ASN A 91 8.52 16.78 0.44
CA ASN A 91 9.03 15.63 1.19
C ASN A 91 9.24 15.90 2.70
N ASP A 92 8.38 16.69 3.29
CA ASP A 92 8.35 16.95 4.72
C ASP A 92 7.64 15.83 5.53
N ASP A 93 7.53 16.00 6.82
CA ASP A 93 6.90 15.02 7.73
C ASP A 93 5.40 14.84 7.44
N LEU A 94 4.74 15.79 6.77
CA LEU A 94 3.33 15.72 6.40
C LEU A 94 3.10 15.15 5.00
N ARG A 95 4.15 14.74 4.27
CA ARG A 95 3.99 14.20 2.90
C ARG A 95 2.94 13.09 2.80
N CYS A 96 2.87 12.21 3.82
CA CYS A 96 1.89 11.12 3.85
C CYS A 96 0.45 11.62 4.00
N TYR A 97 0.25 12.73 4.69
CA TYR A 97 -1.04 13.42 4.75
C TYR A 97 -1.43 13.97 3.38
N TYR A 98 -0.55 14.74 2.75
CA TYR A 98 -0.83 15.34 1.43
C TYR A 98 -1.12 14.28 0.38
N CYS A 99 -0.32 13.20 0.34
CA CYS A 99 -0.55 12.08 -0.57
C CYS A 99 -1.93 11.43 -0.33
N LYS A 100 -2.23 11.08 0.92
CA LYS A 100 -3.49 10.42 1.28
C LYS A 100 -4.69 11.33 1.02
N HIS A 101 -4.56 12.64 1.26
CA HIS A 101 -5.59 13.63 0.99
C HIS A 101 -5.98 13.67 -0.49
N GLU A 102 -5.02 13.77 -1.42
CA GLU A 102 -5.32 13.80 -2.86
C GLU A 102 -5.93 12.48 -3.35
N ILE A 103 -5.44 11.34 -2.82
CA ILE A 103 -6.01 10.02 -3.12
C ILE A 103 -7.46 9.96 -2.65
N LEU A 104 -7.75 10.32 -1.40
CA LEU A 104 -9.10 10.25 -0.84
C LEU A 104 -10.05 11.26 -1.48
N LYS A 105 -9.58 12.43 -1.87
CA LYS A 105 -10.35 13.41 -2.64
C LYS A 105 -10.83 12.82 -3.97
N SER A 106 -9.95 12.09 -4.66
CA SER A 106 -10.31 11.43 -5.92
C SER A 106 -11.30 10.27 -5.69
N ILE A 107 -11.11 9.47 -4.64
CA ILE A 107 -12.03 8.37 -4.29
C ILE A 107 -13.39 8.93 -3.86
N GLU A 108 -13.43 10.01 -3.10
CA GLU A 108 -14.68 10.68 -2.70
C GLU A 108 -15.46 11.23 -3.90
N ASN A 109 -14.75 11.72 -4.93
CA ASN A 109 -15.40 12.11 -6.17
C ASN A 109 -16.04 10.88 -6.87
N ILE A 110 -15.33 9.74 -6.96
CA ILE A 110 -15.88 8.50 -7.49
C ILE A 110 -17.11 8.08 -6.67
N ARG A 111 -17.01 8.11 -5.32
CA ARG A 111 -18.10 7.75 -4.43
C ARG A 111 -19.37 8.54 -4.72
N LYS A 112 -19.24 9.87 -4.85
CA LYS A 112 -20.37 10.76 -5.12
C LYS A 112 -20.97 10.55 -6.50
N THR A 113 -20.12 10.43 -7.52
CA THR A 113 -20.59 10.32 -8.92
C THR A 113 -21.23 8.97 -9.23
N GLU A 114 -20.77 7.89 -8.58
CA GLU A 114 -21.26 6.53 -8.83
C GLU A 114 -22.24 6.03 -7.73
N GLY A 115 -22.57 6.88 -6.75
CA GLY A 115 -23.60 6.62 -5.75
C GLY A 115 -23.25 5.51 -4.77
N PHE A 116 -21.99 5.49 -4.26
CA PHE A 116 -21.58 4.58 -3.19
C PHE A 116 -21.87 5.18 -1.81
N ASP A 117 -22.22 4.32 -0.84
CA ASP A 117 -22.57 4.73 0.53
C ASP A 117 -21.32 5.16 1.30
N ALA A 118 -20.23 4.40 1.18
CA ALA A 118 -19.05 4.58 2.01
C ALA A 118 -17.75 4.25 1.26
N ILE A 119 -16.64 4.76 1.81
CA ILE A 119 -15.26 4.39 1.44
C ILE A 119 -14.68 3.60 2.60
N PHE A 120 -14.14 2.41 2.31
CA PHE A 120 -13.43 1.57 3.26
C PHE A 120 -11.92 1.63 3.01
N ASP A 121 -11.13 1.63 4.09
CA ASP A 121 -9.67 1.50 4.01
C ASP A 121 -9.13 0.40 4.92
N GLY A 122 -7.84 0.08 4.75
CA GLY A 122 -7.17 -1.00 5.47
C GLY A 122 -6.56 -0.60 6.82
N THR A 123 -6.98 0.51 7.44
CA THR A 123 -6.48 0.90 8.77
C THR A 123 -6.92 -0.12 9.82
N ASN A 124 -5.96 -0.66 10.58
CA ASN A 124 -6.17 -1.66 11.63
C ASN A 124 -5.94 -1.08 13.03
N ILE A 125 -6.14 -1.87 14.09
CA ILE A 125 -5.99 -1.39 15.48
C ILE A 125 -4.55 -1.02 15.85
N ASP A 126 -3.54 -1.68 15.27
CA ASP A 126 -2.14 -1.42 15.59
C ASP A 126 -1.68 -0.06 15.04
N ASP A 127 -2.34 0.43 13.98
CA ASP A 127 -2.07 1.74 13.37
C ASP A 127 -2.41 2.93 14.28
N LEU A 128 -3.19 2.72 15.33
CA LEU A 128 -3.56 3.76 16.30
C LEU A 128 -2.38 4.18 17.21
N ASN A 129 -1.39 3.32 17.36
CA ASN A 129 -0.22 3.54 18.20
C ASN A 129 0.95 4.21 17.46
N ASP A 130 0.84 4.36 16.14
CA ASP A 130 1.88 4.92 15.29
C ASP A 130 1.59 6.40 14.94
N TYR A 131 2.64 7.22 14.83
CA TYR A 131 2.53 8.54 14.23
C TYR A 131 2.27 8.39 12.72
N ARG A 132 1.02 8.58 12.31
CA ARG A 132 0.57 8.45 10.91
C ARG A 132 -0.15 9.71 10.44
N PRO A 133 0.54 10.67 9.84
CA PRO A 133 -0.07 11.90 9.34
C PRO A 133 -1.27 11.67 8.42
N GLY A 134 -1.26 10.59 7.65
CA GLY A 134 -2.37 10.20 6.77
C GLY A 134 -3.71 9.91 7.48
N MET A 135 -3.69 9.62 8.79
CA MET A 135 -4.91 9.42 9.58
C MET A 135 -5.79 10.68 9.66
N LYS A 136 -5.19 11.87 9.52
CA LYS A 136 -5.93 13.13 9.45
C LYS A 136 -6.82 13.15 8.21
N ALA A 137 -6.31 12.78 7.05
CA ALA A 137 -7.09 12.70 5.81
C ALA A 137 -8.23 11.68 5.90
N ILE A 138 -8.02 10.51 6.54
CA ILE A 138 -9.07 9.51 6.77
C ILE A 138 -10.25 10.12 7.52
N LYS A 139 -9.99 10.91 8.56
CA LYS A 139 -11.04 11.61 9.34
C LYS A 139 -11.75 12.69 8.51
N GLU A 140 -10.99 13.50 7.74
CA GLU A 140 -11.54 14.59 6.92
C GLU A 140 -12.52 14.08 5.86
N PHE A 141 -12.25 12.92 5.26
CA PHE A 141 -13.12 12.31 4.25
C PHE A 141 -14.12 11.29 4.81
N ASN A 142 -14.26 11.18 6.14
CA ASN A 142 -15.16 10.23 6.80
C ASN A 142 -14.98 8.78 6.28
N VAL A 143 -13.73 8.39 6.01
CA VAL A 143 -13.41 7.03 5.57
C VAL A 143 -13.60 6.07 6.74
N ILE A 144 -14.28 4.97 6.48
CA ILE A 144 -14.53 3.92 7.46
C ILE A 144 -13.39 2.91 7.41
N SER A 145 -12.91 2.50 8.57
CA SER A 145 -11.82 1.53 8.72
C SER A 145 -12.36 0.23 9.33
N PRO A 146 -12.87 -0.73 8.53
CA PRO A 146 -13.52 -1.92 9.05
C PRO A 146 -12.65 -2.73 10.01
N LEU A 147 -11.36 -2.89 9.72
CA LEU A 147 -10.45 -3.65 10.58
C LEU A 147 -10.33 -3.00 11.96
N LYS A 148 -10.17 -1.67 12.00
CA LYS A 148 -10.11 -0.92 13.25
C LYS A 148 -11.42 -1.03 14.05
N GLU A 149 -12.56 -0.85 13.40
CA GLU A 149 -13.86 -0.87 14.07
C GLU A 149 -14.25 -2.27 14.60
N LEU A 150 -13.75 -3.31 13.93
CA LEU A 150 -13.95 -4.71 14.32
C LEU A 150 -12.83 -5.25 15.23
N GLY A 151 -11.89 -4.42 15.67
CA GLY A 151 -10.81 -4.83 16.55
C GLY A 151 -9.78 -5.77 15.92
N ILE A 152 -9.66 -5.76 14.59
CA ILE A 152 -8.75 -6.65 13.84
C ILE A 152 -7.34 -6.06 13.81
N SER A 153 -6.36 -6.86 14.26
CA SER A 153 -4.96 -6.48 14.28
C SER A 153 -4.29 -6.68 12.91
N LYS A 154 -3.09 -6.11 12.75
CA LYS A 154 -2.25 -6.33 11.57
C LYS A 154 -1.88 -7.80 11.37
N LYS A 155 -1.71 -8.54 12.45
CA LYS A 155 -1.45 -9.99 12.40
C LYS A 155 -2.67 -10.74 11.86
N ASP A 156 -3.86 -10.37 12.31
CA ASP A 156 -5.10 -11.01 11.88
C ASP A 156 -5.43 -10.67 10.44
N SER A 157 -5.28 -9.41 10.03
CA SER A 157 -5.48 -9.00 8.64
C SER A 157 -4.53 -9.71 7.68
N LEU A 158 -3.25 -9.87 8.05
CA LEU A 158 -2.27 -10.64 7.29
C LEU A 158 -2.67 -12.11 7.18
N HIS A 159 -3.21 -12.68 8.27
CA HIS A 159 -3.67 -14.07 8.26
C HIS A 159 -4.90 -14.25 7.35
N ILE A 160 -5.88 -13.34 7.41
CA ILE A 160 -7.05 -13.33 6.51
C ILE A 160 -6.57 -13.24 5.06
N ALA A 161 -5.72 -12.27 4.74
CA ALA A 161 -5.22 -12.07 3.38
C ALA A 161 -4.48 -13.30 2.83
N LYS A 162 -3.52 -13.87 3.59
CA LYS A 162 -2.75 -15.05 3.17
C LYS A 162 -3.61 -16.30 3.02
N SER A 163 -4.62 -16.47 3.85
CA SER A 163 -5.53 -17.61 3.77
C SER A 163 -6.45 -17.56 2.55
N SER A 164 -6.86 -16.34 2.16
CA SER A 164 -7.75 -16.10 1.04
C SER A 164 -7.02 -16.03 -0.30
N PHE A 165 -5.83 -15.43 -0.33
CA PHE A 165 -5.08 -15.12 -1.55
C PHE A 165 -3.72 -15.84 -1.56
N LYS A 166 -3.74 -17.16 -1.64
CA LYS A 166 -2.54 -18.04 -1.48
C LYS A 166 -1.44 -17.81 -2.51
N THR A 167 -1.76 -17.31 -3.68
CA THR A 167 -0.81 -17.04 -4.77
C THR A 167 -0.22 -15.63 -4.72
N ILE A 168 -0.69 -14.79 -3.80
CA ILE A 168 -0.25 -13.40 -3.67
C ILE A 168 0.78 -13.29 -2.56
N TYR A 169 1.92 -12.71 -2.90
CA TYR A 169 2.96 -12.41 -1.92
C TYR A 169 2.72 -11.02 -1.32
N PHE A 170 2.31 -11.00 -0.05
CA PHE A 170 2.14 -9.78 0.71
C PHE A 170 3.45 -9.35 1.35
N ASN A 171 4.04 -8.30 0.82
CA ASN A 171 5.22 -7.68 1.40
C ASN A 171 4.83 -6.50 2.28
N VAL A 172 5.54 -6.28 3.38
CA VAL A 172 5.35 -5.11 4.24
C VAL A 172 6.39 -4.07 3.84
N GLU A 173 6.06 -3.31 2.81
CA GLU A 173 6.91 -2.23 2.30
C GLU A 173 6.22 -0.88 2.45
N SER A 174 7.02 0.17 2.56
CA SER A 174 6.58 1.55 2.41
C SER A 174 6.71 1.99 0.96
N CYS A 175 5.94 2.98 0.53
CA CYS A 175 5.90 3.46 -0.85
C CYS A 175 7.27 3.99 -1.35
N ALA A 176 7.45 4.07 -2.69
CA ALA A 176 8.70 4.53 -3.31
C ALA A 176 9.09 5.96 -2.88
N ALA A 177 8.13 6.84 -2.58
CA ALA A 177 8.41 8.18 -2.09
C ALA A 177 9.22 8.19 -0.78
N THR A 178 9.08 7.15 0.05
CA THR A 178 9.86 7.03 1.30
C THR A 178 11.34 6.72 1.05
N ARG A 179 11.70 6.35 -0.16
CA ARG A 179 13.09 6.12 -0.57
C ARG A 179 13.84 7.42 -0.85
N ILE A 180 13.11 8.51 -1.07
CA ILE A 180 13.71 9.83 -1.30
C ILE A 180 13.93 10.50 0.05
N VAL A 181 15.19 10.85 0.35
CA VAL A 181 15.60 11.33 1.68
C VAL A 181 16.33 12.67 1.55
N ASN A 182 15.97 13.63 2.40
CA ASN A 182 16.59 14.96 2.49
C ASN A 182 16.63 15.75 1.16
N LYS A 183 15.65 15.52 0.30
CA LYS A 183 15.48 16.25 -0.96
C LYS A 183 14.02 16.20 -1.40
N MET A 184 13.65 17.06 -2.32
CA MET A 184 12.33 17.03 -2.95
C MET A 184 12.10 15.69 -3.66
N ILE A 185 10.85 15.23 -3.63
CA ILE A 185 10.43 14.06 -4.39
C ILE A 185 10.32 14.43 -5.87
N THR A 186 10.91 13.62 -6.73
CA THR A 186 10.75 13.71 -8.18
C THR A 186 10.14 12.42 -8.74
N PHE A 187 9.38 12.54 -9.81
CA PHE A 187 8.85 11.37 -10.53
C PHE A 187 9.97 10.46 -11.01
N GLU A 188 11.06 11.07 -11.50
CA GLU A 188 12.20 10.34 -12.01
C GLU A 188 12.87 9.48 -10.94
N ASP A 189 13.10 10.02 -9.74
CA ASP A 189 13.69 9.26 -8.64
C ASP A 189 12.78 8.10 -8.20
N MET A 190 11.46 8.32 -8.10
CA MET A 190 10.53 7.25 -7.75
C MET A 190 10.55 6.10 -8.77
N LEU A 191 10.53 6.42 -10.07
CA LEU A 191 10.61 5.42 -11.14
C LEU A 191 11.96 4.71 -11.19
N LYS A 192 13.08 5.42 -10.95
CA LYS A 192 14.40 4.80 -10.87
C LYS A 192 14.50 3.84 -9.69
N VAL A 193 14.00 4.25 -8.52
CA VAL A 193 13.96 3.41 -7.32
C VAL A 193 13.14 2.15 -7.58
N GLU A 194 11.95 2.29 -8.17
CA GLU A 194 11.12 1.14 -8.51
C GLU A 194 11.86 0.14 -9.40
N LYS A 195 12.44 0.61 -10.51
CA LYS A 195 13.20 -0.25 -11.44
C LYS A 195 14.35 -0.96 -10.76
N ILE A 196 15.11 -0.27 -9.91
CA ILE A 196 16.24 -0.85 -9.19
C ILE A 196 15.74 -1.88 -8.17
N GLU A 197 14.78 -1.51 -7.31
CA GLU A 197 14.27 -2.41 -6.28
C GLU A 197 13.53 -3.61 -6.89
N ASP A 198 12.88 -3.48 -8.05
CA ASP A 198 12.20 -4.57 -8.74
C ASP A 198 13.20 -5.65 -9.21
N ILE A 199 14.34 -5.24 -9.76
CA ILE A 199 15.43 -6.16 -10.13
C ILE A 199 16.04 -6.82 -8.89
N LEU A 200 16.29 -6.03 -7.85
CA LEU A 200 17.06 -6.48 -6.69
C LEU A 200 16.25 -7.30 -5.68
N ARG A 201 14.95 -7.04 -5.54
CA ARG A 201 14.09 -7.71 -4.53
C ARG A 201 13.94 -9.20 -4.74
N TYR A 202 14.08 -9.67 -5.99
CA TYR A 202 14.05 -11.11 -6.28
C TYR A 202 15.19 -11.85 -5.56
N ARG A 203 16.38 -11.23 -5.53
CA ARG A 203 17.55 -11.82 -4.87
C ARG A 203 17.69 -11.37 -3.40
N TYR A 204 17.24 -10.16 -3.09
CA TYR A 204 17.36 -9.53 -1.77
C TYR A 204 15.99 -9.03 -1.30
N PRO A 205 15.09 -9.92 -0.82
CA PRO A 205 13.78 -9.50 -0.31
C PRO A 205 13.91 -8.49 0.82
N GLY A 206 13.17 -7.39 0.72
CA GLY A 206 13.20 -6.29 1.70
C GLY A 206 14.37 -5.31 1.53
N ILE A 207 15.05 -5.33 0.36
CA ILE A 207 16.04 -4.32 0.01
C ILE A 207 15.36 -2.95 -0.15
N ARG A 208 16.05 -1.88 0.25
CA ARG A 208 15.62 -0.49 0.11
C ARG A 208 16.74 0.36 -0.43
N VAL A 209 16.48 1.04 -1.53
CA VAL A 209 17.43 1.96 -2.18
C VAL A 209 17.04 3.40 -1.86
N ARG A 210 17.74 4.01 -0.90
CA ARG A 210 17.51 5.40 -0.48
C ARG A 210 18.27 6.37 -1.37
N VAL A 211 17.60 7.39 -1.83
CA VAL A 211 18.12 8.41 -2.74
C VAL A 211 18.16 9.76 -2.03
N SER A 212 19.37 10.30 -1.90
CA SER A 212 19.68 11.63 -1.41
C SER A 212 20.67 12.30 -2.38
N GLU A 213 21.62 13.09 -1.88
CA GLU A 213 22.82 13.45 -2.67
C GLU A 213 23.58 12.20 -3.12
N ASN A 214 23.60 11.17 -2.27
CA ASN A 214 24.18 9.87 -2.52
C ASN A 214 23.12 8.77 -2.46
N ILE A 215 23.49 7.53 -2.78
CA ILE A 215 22.63 6.36 -2.67
C ILE A 215 23.04 5.57 -1.45
N SER A 216 22.07 5.17 -0.62
CA SER A 216 22.29 4.15 0.40
C SER A 216 21.38 2.94 0.16
N VAL A 217 21.96 1.76 0.36
CA VAL A 217 21.24 0.48 0.28
C VAL A 217 21.08 -0.06 1.68
N GLU A 218 19.85 -0.38 2.02
CA GLU A 218 19.47 -0.96 3.31
C GLU A 218 18.79 -2.30 3.11
N PHE A 219 18.96 -3.22 4.05
CA PHE A 219 18.28 -4.51 4.07
C PHE A 219 17.41 -4.59 5.33
N LYS A 220 16.17 -5.02 5.17
CA LYS A 220 15.26 -5.21 6.30
C LYS A 220 15.73 -6.31 7.26
N ASN A 221 16.36 -7.34 6.72
CA ASN A 221 16.92 -8.45 7.46
C ASN A 221 18.46 -8.44 7.32
N LYS A 222 19.16 -9.00 8.29
CA LYS A 222 20.61 -9.21 8.15
C LYS A 222 20.89 -10.08 6.92
N VAL A 223 21.79 -9.62 6.08
CA VAL A 223 22.26 -10.34 4.89
C VAL A 223 23.78 -10.48 4.96
N SER A 224 24.28 -11.61 4.48
CA SER A 224 25.70 -11.79 4.29
C SER A 224 26.01 -11.57 2.80
N LEU A 225 26.75 -10.52 2.48
CA LEU A 225 27.09 -10.17 1.10
C LEU A 225 28.52 -10.58 0.79
N LYS A 226 28.72 -11.26 -0.34
CA LYS A 226 30.04 -11.53 -0.93
C LYS A 226 30.46 -10.34 -1.81
N LYS A 227 31.74 -10.28 -2.17
CA LYS A 227 32.26 -9.26 -3.07
C LYS A 227 31.47 -9.18 -4.40
N SER A 228 31.10 -10.33 -4.96
CA SER A 228 30.26 -10.41 -6.16
C SER A 228 28.88 -9.80 -5.99
N ASP A 229 28.29 -9.87 -4.78
CA ASP A 229 27.00 -9.24 -4.49
C ASP A 229 27.13 -7.72 -4.46
N LEU A 230 28.20 -7.19 -3.86
CA LEU A 230 28.49 -5.76 -3.83
C LEU A 230 28.71 -5.20 -5.22
N GLU A 231 29.44 -5.92 -6.07
CA GLU A 231 29.67 -5.56 -7.46
C GLU A 231 28.36 -5.56 -8.26
N PHE A 232 27.52 -6.56 -8.07
CA PHE A 232 26.20 -6.67 -8.71
C PHE A 232 25.27 -5.52 -8.30
N LEU A 233 25.12 -5.26 -7.00
CA LEU A 233 24.31 -4.16 -6.47
C LEU A 233 24.78 -2.82 -7.04
N SER A 234 26.09 -2.57 -6.99
CA SER A 234 26.68 -1.34 -7.51
C SER A 234 26.44 -1.17 -9.01
N LYS A 235 26.56 -2.25 -9.79
CA LYS A 235 26.30 -2.24 -11.23
C LYS A 235 24.86 -1.86 -11.55
N ILE A 236 23.87 -2.50 -10.90
CA ILE A 236 22.46 -2.20 -11.13
C ILE A 236 22.13 -0.76 -10.76
N ILE A 237 22.62 -0.28 -9.62
CA ILE A 237 22.35 1.10 -9.16
C ILE A 237 22.99 2.12 -10.13
N LYS A 238 24.21 1.89 -10.58
CA LYS A 238 24.92 2.80 -11.50
C LYS A 238 24.27 2.91 -12.88
N LEU A 239 23.48 1.94 -13.31
CA LEU A 239 22.69 2.07 -14.54
C LEU A 239 21.67 3.22 -14.47
N HIS A 240 21.27 3.62 -13.27
CA HIS A 240 20.27 4.67 -13.05
C HIS A 240 20.85 5.93 -12.38
N TYR A 241 21.96 5.80 -11.65
CA TYR A 241 22.62 6.85 -10.88
C TYR A 241 24.14 6.77 -11.06
N ALA A 242 24.63 7.07 -12.27
CA ALA A 242 26.03 6.89 -12.67
C ALA A 242 27.02 7.65 -11.76
N ASP A 243 26.70 8.91 -11.44
CA ASP A 243 27.59 9.85 -10.77
C ASP A 243 27.46 9.86 -9.23
N LYS A 244 26.50 9.09 -8.67
CA LYS A 244 26.27 9.07 -7.23
C LYS A 244 27.19 8.07 -6.52
N GLN A 245 27.67 8.45 -5.34
CA GLN A 245 28.33 7.51 -4.44
C GLN A 245 27.30 6.52 -3.87
N ILE A 246 27.72 5.27 -3.70
CA ILE A 246 26.87 4.18 -3.21
C ILE A 246 27.44 3.69 -1.89
N LYS A 247 26.61 3.73 -0.82
CA LYS A 247 26.90 3.12 0.48
C LYS A 247 25.97 1.93 0.69
N ILE A 248 26.50 0.77 0.99
CA ILE A 248 25.74 -0.45 1.25
C ILE A 248 25.85 -0.78 2.74
N ASN A 249 24.72 -0.79 3.45
CA ASN A 249 24.60 -1.11 4.88
C ASN A 249 24.02 -2.52 5.01
N TYR A 250 24.81 -3.48 5.47
CA TYR A 250 24.46 -4.92 5.57
C TYR A 250 24.92 -5.56 6.84
#